data_cfa68438efaabda99e9c2bfb047d29f0
#
_entry.id   cfa68438efaabda99e9c2bfb047d29f0
#
_cell.length_a   1.000
_cell.length_b   1.000
_cell.length_c   1.000
_cell.angle_alpha   90.00
_cell.angle_beta   90.00
_cell.angle_gamma   90.00
#
_symmetry.space_group_name_H-M   'P 1'
#
loop_
_entity.id
_entity.type
_entity.pdbx_description
1 polymer ?
#
loop_
_entity_poly.entity_id
_entity_poly.type
_entity_poly.pdbx_seq_one_letter_code
_entity_poly.pdbx_strand_id
1 'polypeptide(L)'
;MRGSIKEKEEEKMKKMSLVLVIGLGLLLMAGGAFAASDSKPLTVNATVSARASLSFGQNAINFPDADPDVTASIPATENAVTVTAKIRTGASSTATLTPLAGGDLTSGTDTITIGNVTWTASGTGFQAGTMNSGTAQTAGIWTGSGNRSGSFSYFLANSWSYATGNYSASSTYTLTAP
;
A
#
# COMPACT_ATOMS: atom_id res chain seq x y z
N MET A 1 25.61 -93.92 -35.21
CA MET A 1 25.86 -92.47 -35.31
C MET A 1 24.64 -91.59 -34.96
N ARG A 2 23.44 -92.08 -34.63
CA ARG A 2 22.26 -91.31 -34.25
C ARG A 2 22.09 -90.92 -32.78
N GLY A 3 22.82 -91.53 -31.84
CA GLY A 3 22.69 -91.29 -30.42
C GLY A 3 23.36 -89.99 -29.94
N SER A 4 24.53 -89.67 -30.50
CA SER A 4 25.39 -88.57 -30.07
C SER A 4 24.82 -87.17 -30.39
N ILE A 5 23.92 -87.09 -31.40
CA ILE A 5 23.28 -85.76 -31.80
C ILE A 5 22.14 -85.45 -30.83
N LYS A 6 21.34 -86.42 -30.43
CA LYS A 6 20.21 -86.19 -29.52
C LYS A 6 20.70 -85.79 -28.10
N GLU A 7 21.76 -86.36 -27.56
CA GLU A 7 22.29 -85.97 -26.28
C GLU A 7 22.81 -84.53 -26.29
N LYS A 8 23.47 -84.11 -27.36
CA LYS A 8 23.91 -82.69 -27.50
C LYS A 8 22.79 -81.72 -27.61
N GLU A 9 21.72 -82.08 -28.24
CA GLU A 9 20.48 -81.19 -28.36
C GLU A 9 19.76 -81.09 -27.02
N GLU A 10 19.62 -82.17 -26.25
CA GLU A 10 19.05 -82.19 -24.90
C GLU A 10 19.86 -81.36 -23.91
N GLU A 11 21.20 -81.49 -23.95
CA GLU A 11 22.06 -80.66 -23.08
C GLU A 11 22.01 -79.18 -23.41
N LYS A 12 21.88 -78.78 -24.72
CA LYS A 12 21.69 -77.45 -25.15
C LYS A 12 20.35 -76.87 -24.69
N MET A 13 19.25 -77.65 -24.80
CA MET A 13 17.94 -77.26 -24.32
C MET A 13 17.92 -77.09 -22.78
N LYS A 14 18.57 -77.96 -21.99
CA LYS A 14 18.65 -77.80 -20.57
C LYS A 14 19.46 -76.57 -20.16
N LYS A 15 20.55 -76.27 -20.84
CA LYS A 15 21.34 -75.03 -20.59
C LYS A 15 20.60 -73.78 -20.98
N MET A 16 19.84 -73.80 -22.08
CA MET A 16 19.01 -72.67 -22.53
C MET A 16 17.82 -72.44 -21.61
N SER A 17 17.17 -73.50 -21.10
CA SER A 17 16.10 -73.41 -20.11
C SER A 17 16.59 -72.86 -18.74
N LEU A 18 17.81 -73.27 -18.32
CA LEU A 18 18.40 -72.81 -17.08
C LEU A 18 18.77 -71.30 -17.16
N VAL A 19 19.32 -70.83 -18.30
CA VAL A 19 19.62 -69.42 -18.52
C VAL A 19 18.36 -68.57 -18.58
N LEU A 20 17.27 -69.10 -19.18
CA LEU A 20 15.96 -68.37 -19.25
C LEU A 20 15.32 -68.25 -17.88
N VAL A 21 15.40 -69.28 -16.99
CA VAL A 21 14.85 -69.25 -15.64
C VAL A 21 15.64 -68.29 -14.73
N ILE A 22 16.98 -68.24 -14.87
CA ILE A 22 17.83 -67.33 -14.10
C ILE A 22 17.58 -65.87 -14.62
N GLY A 23 17.43 -65.65 -15.95
CA GLY A 23 17.14 -64.35 -16.52
C GLY A 23 15.77 -63.80 -16.07
N LEU A 24 14.76 -64.67 -16.02
CA LEU A 24 13.40 -64.27 -15.56
C LEU A 24 13.35 -64.05 -14.05
N GLY A 25 14.13 -64.80 -13.27
CA GLY A 25 14.22 -64.60 -11.84
C GLY A 25 14.91 -63.28 -11.44
N LEU A 26 15.90 -62.80 -12.21
CA LEU A 26 16.55 -61.52 -11.97
C LEU A 26 15.67 -60.32 -12.34
N LEU A 27 14.76 -60.46 -13.30
CA LEU A 27 13.83 -59.38 -13.67
C LEU A 27 12.75 -59.15 -12.62
N LEU A 28 12.45 -60.12 -11.76
CA LEU A 28 11.44 -60.00 -10.68
C LEU A 28 12.04 -59.40 -9.39
N MET A 29 13.36 -59.21 -9.32
CA MET A 29 14.03 -58.56 -8.17
C MET A 29 14.32 -57.08 -8.39
N ALA A 30 13.91 -56.49 -9.51
CA ALA A 30 13.78 -55.05 -9.65
C ALA A 30 12.51 -54.56 -8.89
N GLY A 31 12.51 -54.85 -7.57
CA GLY A 31 11.56 -54.25 -6.66
C GLY A 31 11.73 -52.74 -6.76
N GLY A 32 10.80 -52.08 -7.45
CA GLY A 32 10.75 -50.62 -7.46
C GLY A 32 10.80 -50.18 -5.99
N ALA A 33 11.83 -49.46 -5.63
CA ALA A 33 11.83 -48.76 -4.39
C ALA A 33 10.68 -47.71 -4.45
N PHE A 34 9.51 -48.13 -3.99
CA PHE A 34 8.40 -47.21 -3.80
C PHE A 34 8.82 -46.28 -2.66
N ALA A 35 9.19 -45.04 -3.01
CA ALA A 35 9.39 -44.04 -2.02
C ALA A 35 8.06 -43.84 -1.26
N ALA A 36 8.02 -44.25 -0.01
CA ALA A 36 6.90 -43.95 0.86
C ALA A 36 6.95 -42.45 1.17
N SER A 37 5.88 -41.74 0.83
CA SER A 37 5.70 -40.33 1.20
C SER A 37 4.50 -40.21 2.15
N ASP A 38 4.70 -39.53 3.26
CA ASP A 38 3.61 -39.11 4.16
C ASP A 38 3.45 -37.59 4.04
N SER A 39 2.22 -37.10 3.86
CA SER A 39 1.91 -35.68 3.79
C SER A 39 0.74 -35.38 4.71
N LYS A 40 0.91 -34.36 5.54
CA LYS A 40 -0.14 -33.91 6.44
C LYS A 40 -0.44 -32.44 6.17
N PRO A 41 -1.72 -32.06 6.05
CA PRO A 41 -2.09 -30.67 5.90
C PRO A 41 -1.77 -29.89 7.19
N LEU A 42 -1.17 -28.71 7.05
CA LEU A 42 -1.01 -27.72 8.09
C LEU A 42 -1.83 -26.49 7.68
N THR A 43 -2.83 -26.12 8.48
CA THR A 43 -3.60 -24.91 8.25
C THR A 43 -2.86 -23.73 8.85
N VAL A 44 -2.59 -22.71 8.01
CA VAL A 44 -1.98 -21.45 8.42
C VAL A 44 -3.03 -20.34 8.32
N ASN A 45 -3.34 -19.70 9.45
CA ASN A 45 -4.29 -18.60 9.53
C ASN A 45 -3.55 -17.29 9.84
N ALA A 46 -3.97 -16.18 9.21
CA ALA A 46 -3.48 -14.83 9.50
C ALA A 46 -4.66 -13.85 9.50
N THR A 47 -4.66 -12.93 10.47
CA THR A 47 -5.64 -11.83 10.53
C THR A 47 -4.93 -10.52 10.25
N VAL A 48 -5.47 -9.72 9.32
CA VAL A 48 -4.96 -8.41 8.94
C VAL A 48 -6.08 -7.40 9.09
N SER A 49 -5.93 -6.47 10.05
CA SER A 49 -6.94 -5.43 10.32
C SER A 49 -6.63 -4.14 9.58
N ALA A 50 -7.65 -3.32 9.32
CA ALA A 50 -7.51 -1.97 8.78
C ALA A 50 -6.60 -1.11 9.68
N ARG A 51 -5.82 -0.21 9.07
CA ARG A 51 -4.93 0.71 9.81
C ARG A 51 -4.65 1.95 8.96
N ALA A 52 -4.62 3.11 9.62
CA ALA A 52 -4.23 4.38 9.03
C ALA A 52 -3.08 5.00 9.83
N SER A 53 -2.14 5.65 9.14
CA SER A 53 -1.08 6.46 9.74
C SER A 53 -0.82 7.65 8.84
N LEU A 54 -0.90 8.86 9.40
CA LEU A 54 -0.71 10.13 8.71
C LEU A 54 0.47 10.87 9.31
N SER A 55 1.32 11.45 8.46
CA SER A 55 2.39 12.34 8.89
C SER A 55 2.54 13.51 7.93
N PHE A 56 2.92 14.65 8.50
CA PHE A 56 3.25 15.89 7.81
C PHE A 56 4.72 16.24 8.06
N GLY A 57 5.38 16.84 7.07
CA GLY A 57 6.74 17.34 7.20
C GLY A 57 6.84 18.58 8.10
N GLN A 58 5.74 19.32 8.26
CA GLN A 58 5.59 20.48 9.13
C GLN A 58 4.30 20.35 9.93
N ASN A 59 4.27 20.91 11.13
CA ASN A 59 3.10 20.94 12.00
C ASN A 59 2.46 22.33 12.13
N ALA A 60 3.04 23.33 11.47
CA ALA A 60 2.53 24.69 11.35
C ALA A 60 2.87 25.25 9.97
N ILE A 61 2.06 26.18 9.50
CA ILE A 61 2.28 26.99 8.28
C ILE A 61 2.13 28.47 8.67
N ASN A 62 2.96 29.33 8.10
CA ASN A 62 2.98 30.75 8.36
C ASN A 62 2.83 31.53 7.06
N PHE A 63 1.95 32.51 7.05
CA PHE A 63 1.78 33.45 5.96
C PHE A 63 2.46 34.76 6.36
N PRO A 64 3.56 35.17 5.68
CA PRO A 64 4.21 36.43 5.96
C PRO A 64 3.32 37.60 5.55
N ASP A 65 3.52 38.76 6.16
CA ASP A 65 2.88 39.99 5.72
C ASP A 65 3.30 40.37 4.31
N ALA A 66 2.38 40.87 3.51
CA ALA A 66 2.61 41.30 2.15
C ALA A 66 1.66 42.43 1.74
N ASP A 67 2.09 43.28 0.81
CA ASP A 67 1.26 44.32 0.21
C ASP A 67 0.16 43.68 -0.67
N PRO A 68 -1.13 43.91 -0.40
CA PRO A 68 -2.23 43.36 -1.18
C PRO A 68 -2.23 43.75 -2.65
N ASP A 69 -1.75 44.94 -2.99
CA ASP A 69 -1.66 45.39 -4.39
C ASP A 69 -0.59 44.68 -5.18
N VAL A 70 0.41 44.11 -4.49
CA VAL A 70 1.52 43.36 -5.09
C VAL A 70 1.29 41.88 -5.01
N THR A 71 0.78 41.39 -3.87
CA THR A 71 0.64 39.97 -3.54
C THR A 71 -0.80 39.66 -3.13
N ALA A 72 -1.67 39.43 -4.10
CA ALA A 72 -3.08 39.12 -3.85
C ALA A 72 -3.27 37.74 -3.16
N SER A 73 -2.28 36.86 -3.20
CA SER A 73 -2.34 35.54 -2.56
C SER A 73 -0.98 35.22 -1.95
N ILE A 74 -0.91 35.18 -0.63
CA ILE A 74 0.31 35.00 0.14
C ILE A 74 0.64 33.51 0.25
N PRO A 75 1.77 33.02 -0.29
CA PRO A 75 2.18 31.65 -0.08
C PRO A 75 2.67 31.44 1.37
N ALA A 76 2.39 30.28 1.94
CA ALA A 76 3.01 29.91 3.21
C ALA A 76 4.52 29.73 3.06
N THR A 77 5.26 30.12 4.08
CA THR A 77 6.73 30.04 4.13
C THR A 77 7.22 28.59 4.03
N GLU A 78 6.44 27.64 4.58
CA GLU A 78 6.79 26.21 4.65
C GLU A 78 6.40 25.41 3.39
N ASN A 79 5.93 26.09 2.33
CA ASN A 79 5.56 25.40 1.09
C ASN A 79 6.77 24.75 0.38
N ALA A 80 6.64 23.51 -0.14
CA ALA A 80 5.48 22.63 -0.06
C ALA A 80 5.59 21.68 1.13
N VAL A 81 4.52 21.57 1.92
CA VAL A 81 4.48 20.67 3.09
C VAL A 81 4.30 19.23 2.60
N THR A 82 5.26 18.36 2.91
CA THR A 82 5.18 16.93 2.56
C THR A 82 4.14 16.22 3.40
N VAL A 83 3.42 15.27 2.79
CA VAL A 83 2.38 14.48 3.44
C VAL A 83 2.60 13.00 3.10
N THR A 84 2.55 12.15 4.12
CA THR A 84 2.58 10.69 3.95
C THR A 84 1.36 10.06 4.61
N ALA A 85 0.57 9.34 3.82
CA ALA A 85 -0.58 8.55 4.26
C ALA A 85 -0.31 7.07 4.05
N LYS A 86 -0.14 6.31 5.14
CA LYS A 86 0.00 4.85 5.12
C LYS A 86 -1.34 4.21 5.43
N ILE A 87 -1.83 3.40 4.52
CA ILE A 87 -3.19 2.86 4.52
C ILE A 87 -3.10 1.35 4.41
N ARG A 88 -3.83 0.65 5.29
CA ARG A 88 -4.13 -0.76 5.16
C ARG A 88 -5.63 -0.96 5.28
N THR A 89 -6.27 -1.40 4.19
CA THR A 89 -7.71 -1.57 4.04
C THR A 89 -8.02 -2.67 3.02
N GLY A 90 -9.29 -2.96 2.79
CA GLY A 90 -9.71 -3.90 1.74
C GLY A 90 -9.31 -3.43 0.35
N ALA A 91 -9.06 -4.37 -0.58
CA ALA A 91 -8.58 -4.06 -1.94
C ALA A 91 -9.49 -3.10 -2.72
N SER A 92 -10.82 -3.17 -2.48
CA SER A 92 -11.82 -2.29 -3.12
C SER A 92 -12.33 -1.17 -2.20
N SER A 93 -11.82 -1.08 -0.97
CA SER A 93 -12.22 -0.04 -0.02
C SER A 93 -11.54 1.28 -0.34
N THR A 94 -12.26 2.38 -0.12
CA THR A 94 -11.77 3.74 -0.37
C THR A 94 -11.32 4.37 0.95
N ALA A 95 -10.06 4.80 1.01
CA ALA A 95 -9.54 5.61 2.08
C ALA A 95 -9.58 7.09 1.71
N THR A 96 -9.83 7.96 2.68
CA THR A 96 -9.96 9.41 2.49
C THR A 96 -9.11 10.18 3.47
N LEU A 97 -8.54 11.30 3.02
CA LEU A 97 -7.88 12.31 3.85
C LEU A 97 -8.72 13.58 3.83
N THR A 98 -9.13 14.05 5.00
CA THR A 98 -10.01 15.24 5.11
C THR A 98 -9.48 16.24 6.14
N PRO A 99 -9.23 17.51 5.77
CA PRO A 99 -9.05 18.63 6.70
C PRO A 99 -10.40 19.18 7.16
N LEU A 100 -10.43 19.62 8.42
CA LEU A 100 -11.47 20.44 9.01
C LEU A 100 -10.80 21.49 9.88
N ALA A 101 -11.05 22.77 9.60
CA ALA A 101 -10.58 23.86 10.42
C ALA A 101 -11.42 23.99 11.71
N GLY A 102 -10.81 24.37 12.81
CA GLY A 102 -11.48 24.57 14.08
C GLY A 102 -12.28 25.89 14.17
N GLY A 103 -12.08 26.79 13.18
CA GLY A 103 -12.72 28.09 13.11
C GLY A 103 -11.96 29.00 12.16
N ASP A 104 -12.37 30.28 12.11
CA ASP A 104 -11.67 31.33 11.39
C ASP A 104 -10.32 31.66 12.04
N LEU A 105 -9.42 32.30 11.28
CA LEU A 105 -8.21 32.85 11.85
C LEU A 105 -8.60 34.07 12.72
N THR A 106 -8.10 34.11 13.95
CA THR A 106 -8.45 35.13 14.94
C THR A 106 -7.25 35.85 15.49
N SER A 107 -7.38 37.16 15.71
CA SER A 107 -6.44 37.99 16.43
C SER A 107 -7.22 38.93 17.36
N GLY A 108 -7.34 38.61 18.65
CA GLY A 108 -8.24 39.29 19.57
C GLY A 108 -9.70 39.16 19.11
N THR A 109 -10.33 40.26 18.75
CA THR A 109 -11.71 40.31 18.21
C THR A 109 -11.79 40.31 16.67
N ASP A 110 -10.62 40.47 16.02
CA ASP A 110 -10.56 40.52 14.57
C ASP A 110 -10.48 39.11 13.97
N THR A 111 -11.08 38.94 12.79
CA THR A 111 -11.18 37.66 12.13
C THR A 111 -10.81 37.72 10.66
N ILE A 112 -10.18 36.68 10.14
CA ILE A 112 -10.07 36.41 8.72
C ILE A 112 -10.75 35.06 8.48
N THR A 113 -11.74 35.05 7.60
CA THR A 113 -12.51 33.84 7.29
C THR A 113 -11.57 32.74 6.79
N ILE A 114 -11.66 31.56 7.39
CA ILE A 114 -10.80 30.40 7.08
C ILE A 114 -10.90 29.98 5.61
N GLY A 115 -12.02 30.23 4.94
CA GLY A 115 -12.21 30.01 3.51
C GLY A 115 -11.27 30.84 2.61
N ASN A 116 -10.56 31.83 3.14
CA ASN A 116 -9.50 32.55 2.44
C ASN A 116 -8.18 31.75 2.38
N VAL A 117 -8.09 30.66 3.11
CA VAL A 117 -6.95 29.73 3.05
C VAL A 117 -7.27 28.60 2.06
N THR A 118 -6.47 28.52 1.02
CA THR A 118 -6.56 27.47 -0.02
C THR A 118 -5.29 26.64 -0.02
N TRP A 119 -5.37 25.45 -0.64
CA TRP A 119 -4.18 24.65 -0.91
C TRP A 119 -4.21 24.06 -2.32
N THR A 120 -3.04 23.94 -2.92
CA THR A 120 -2.79 23.07 -4.06
C THR A 120 -2.20 21.74 -3.58
N ALA A 121 -2.29 20.70 -4.40
CA ALA A 121 -1.81 19.37 -4.07
C ALA A 121 -0.89 18.83 -5.16
N SER A 122 0.08 18.01 -4.75
CA SER A 122 0.92 17.20 -5.62
C SER A 122 0.95 15.76 -5.10
N GLY A 123 1.05 14.80 -6.01
CA GLY A 123 1.04 13.36 -5.69
C GLY A 123 -0.30 12.71 -6.06
N THR A 124 -0.22 11.41 -6.42
CA THR A 124 -1.40 10.65 -6.89
C THR A 124 -2.46 10.51 -5.79
N GLY A 125 -3.67 10.95 -6.10
CA GLY A 125 -4.83 10.88 -5.22
C GLY A 125 -4.93 12.01 -4.20
N PHE A 126 -3.92 12.89 -4.09
CA PHE A 126 -4.03 14.13 -3.33
C PHE A 126 -4.83 15.17 -4.12
N GLN A 127 -5.61 16.00 -3.44
CA GLN A 127 -6.54 16.95 -4.05
C GLN A 127 -6.36 18.34 -3.45
N ALA A 128 -6.41 19.36 -4.32
CA ALA A 128 -6.45 20.77 -3.92
C ALA A 128 -7.81 21.12 -3.31
N GLY A 129 -7.86 22.20 -2.54
CA GLY A 129 -9.11 22.64 -1.93
C GLY A 129 -9.02 23.96 -1.20
N THR A 130 -10.08 24.26 -0.44
CA THR A 130 -10.23 25.44 0.39
C THR A 130 -10.57 25.02 1.81
N MET A 131 -9.95 25.65 2.81
CA MET A 131 -10.23 25.36 4.21
C MET A 131 -11.68 25.71 4.56
N ASN A 132 -12.26 24.88 5.43
CA ASN A 132 -13.64 25.06 5.87
C ASN A 132 -13.76 24.61 7.34
N SER A 133 -14.53 25.33 8.13
CA SER A 133 -14.77 25.02 9.55
C SER A 133 -16.11 24.33 9.81
N GLY A 134 -17.03 24.36 8.85
CA GLY A 134 -18.35 23.72 8.98
C GLY A 134 -18.39 22.31 8.39
N THR A 135 -17.58 22.03 7.38
CA THR A 135 -17.60 20.75 6.64
C THR A 135 -16.18 20.31 6.28
N ALA A 136 -15.84 19.09 6.63
CA ALA A 136 -14.56 18.51 6.24
C ALA A 136 -14.45 18.42 4.71
N GLN A 137 -13.34 18.89 4.16
CA GLN A 137 -13.06 18.91 2.72
C GLN A 137 -12.27 17.64 2.36
N THR A 138 -12.33 17.22 1.10
CA THR A 138 -11.49 16.10 0.64
C THR A 138 -10.13 16.63 0.18
N ALA A 139 -9.05 16.17 0.83
CA ALA A 139 -7.68 16.48 0.44
C ALA A 139 -6.92 15.26 -0.11
N GLY A 140 -7.53 14.09 -0.05
CA GLY A 140 -6.97 12.88 -0.68
C GLY A 140 -7.96 11.74 -0.70
N ILE A 141 -7.88 10.91 -1.77
CA ILE A 141 -8.72 9.74 -1.96
C ILE A 141 -7.92 8.62 -2.65
N TRP A 142 -8.00 7.39 -2.10
CA TRP A 142 -7.26 6.24 -2.61
C TRP A 142 -8.06 4.96 -2.45
N THR A 143 -7.92 4.05 -3.40
CA THR A 143 -8.49 2.69 -3.31
C THR A 143 -7.42 1.70 -2.87
N GLY A 144 -7.76 0.82 -1.93
CA GLY A 144 -6.91 -0.24 -1.42
C GLY A 144 -5.76 0.24 -0.54
N SER A 145 -4.98 -0.73 -0.07
CA SER A 145 -3.81 -0.49 0.79
C SER A 145 -2.65 0.15 0.04
N GLY A 146 -1.83 0.92 0.74
CA GLY A 146 -0.60 1.49 0.18
C GLY A 146 0.03 2.57 1.02
N ASN A 147 1.24 2.96 0.62
CA ASN A 147 1.93 4.15 1.11
C ASN A 147 1.78 5.25 0.05
N ARG A 148 1.15 6.35 0.42
CA ARG A 148 0.85 7.49 -0.44
C ARG A 148 1.67 8.68 0.02
N SER A 149 2.45 9.26 -0.87
CA SER A 149 3.27 10.44 -0.60
C SER A 149 2.90 11.55 -1.55
N GLY A 150 2.82 12.76 -1.03
CA GLY A 150 2.50 13.96 -1.77
C GLY A 150 2.89 15.22 -1.00
N SER A 151 2.39 16.36 -1.45
CA SER A 151 2.59 17.62 -0.75
C SER A 151 1.40 18.55 -0.93
N PHE A 152 1.23 19.45 0.03
CA PHE A 152 0.31 20.58 -0.04
C PHE A 152 1.09 21.89 -0.01
N SER A 153 0.68 22.83 -0.87
CA SER A 153 1.14 24.23 -0.82
C SER A 153 -0.03 25.11 -0.49
N TYR A 154 0.09 25.88 0.60
CA TYR A 154 -0.97 26.70 1.17
C TYR A 154 -0.82 28.16 0.77
N PHE A 155 -1.96 28.83 0.62
CA PHE A 155 -2.07 30.22 0.20
C PHE A 155 -3.16 30.89 1.00
N LEU A 156 -2.91 32.14 1.43
CA LEU A 156 -3.89 33.02 2.04
C LEU A 156 -4.26 34.13 1.07
N ALA A 157 -5.54 34.28 0.75
CA ALA A 157 -6.01 35.46 0.01
C ALA A 157 -5.68 36.72 0.83
N ASN A 158 -5.08 37.72 0.20
CA ASN A 158 -4.67 38.98 0.83
C ASN A 158 -5.67 40.08 0.58
N SER A 159 -5.85 41.01 1.56
CA SER A 159 -6.83 42.09 1.45
C SER A 159 -6.48 43.27 2.35
N TRP A 160 -6.69 44.49 1.83
CA TRP A 160 -6.66 45.72 2.61
C TRP A 160 -7.71 45.78 3.73
N SER A 161 -8.73 44.92 3.69
CA SER A 161 -9.80 44.91 4.70
C SER A 161 -9.38 44.20 5.99
N TYR A 162 -8.23 43.51 6.04
CA TYR A 162 -7.78 42.85 7.24
C TYR A 162 -7.23 43.85 8.24
N ALA A 163 -7.66 43.75 9.50
CA ALA A 163 -7.08 44.53 10.59
C ALA A 163 -5.66 44.03 10.86
N THR A 164 -4.81 44.88 11.42
CA THR A 164 -3.45 44.50 11.83
C THR A 164 -3.50 43.53 13.01
N GLY A 165 -2.72 42.46 12.98
CA GLY A 165 -2.70 41.49 14.07
C GLY A 165 -1.94 40.22 13.76
N ASN A 166 -1.78 39.38 14.76
CA ASN A 166 -1.25 38.02 14.62
C ASN A 166 -2.42 37.03 14.65
N TYR A 167 -2.81 36.56 13.48
CA TYR A 167 -3.93 35.67 13.31
C TYR A 167 -3.53 34.21 13.44
N SER A 168 -4.36 33.40 14.07
CA SER A 168 -4.15 31.97 14.18
C SER A 168 -5.45 31.17 14.12
N ALA A 169 -5.36 29.97 13.57
CA ALA A 169 -6.41 28.95 13.61
C ALA A 169 -5.77 27.57 13.70
N SER A 170 -6.53 26.58 14.16
CA SER A 170 -6.13 25.17 14.09
C SER A 170 -6.88 24.45 12.98
N SER A 171 -6.27 23.40 12.43
CA SER A 171 -6.95 22.50 11.49
C SER A 171 -6.58 21.06 11.81
N THR A 172 -7.56 20.16 11.77
CA THR A 172 -7.37 18.74 11.98
C THR A 172 -7.47 17.99 10.66
N TYR A 173 -6.45 17.22 10.34
CA TYR A 173 -6.44 16.30 9.20
C TYR A 173 -6.76 14.89 9.68
N THR A 174 -7.79 14.27 9.09
CA THR A 174 -8.22 12.91 9.42
C THR A 174 -8.00 11.99 8.24
N LEU A 175 -7.22 10.91 8.44
CA LEU A 175 -7.08 9.82 7.48
C LEU A 175 -7.98 8.66 7.91
N THR A 176 -8.97 8.34 7.09
CA THR A 176 -9.91 7.24 7.33
C THR A 176 -9.58 6.07 6.39
N ALA A 177 -9.42 4.87 6.96
CA ALA A 177 -9.24 3.60 6.26
C ALA A 177 -10.27 2.59 6.79
N PRO A 178 -11.36 2.30 6.04
CA PRO A 178 -12.43 1.37 6.43
C PRO A 178 -11.98 -0.09 6.36
#